data_fdb9f68c041ec64dd4b6096344deccf9
#
_entry.id   fdb9f68c041ec64dd4b6096344deccf9
#
_cell.length_a   1.000
_cell.length_b   1.000
_cell.length_c   1.000
_cell.angle_alpha   90.00
_cell.angle_beta   90.00
_cell.angle_gamma   90.00
#
_symmetry.space_group_name_H-M   'P 1'
#
loop_
_entity.id
_entity.type
_entity.pdbx_description
1 polymer ?
#
loop_
_entity_poly.entity_id
_entity_poly.type
_entity_poly.pdbx_seq_one_letter_code
_entity_poly.pdbx_strand_id
1 'polypeptide(L)'
;SDGQLTPGAPAVWDPVKTGSKILEARYETELTQVVIDVARGLTQALRITVNDEVATWQNFDITADETLEAKIFAIDAKGNQWAVPETYWFMEHPTVADPSNFLEVSTGDSTTFSPYYASDDDYMLIATYVDAQTNLSVSINITVGHGALHSVTMAGVANDALQSTGDQIELTADHAVDLSAELYDADNNPISADELTWVEVNVETGAAKDITTQLLLVNMRWEATSVGDYRLETYSISETGFNVSDSIAITVLHGQAVSVSATLSTTAPTAGDQVDIQVTGTDADGNQFEQNVVWTEDGASVPTLGVITTSDGTYTYDAEVAGLHTLQYAAGDAVSVAEITVSPQSTVARLQVNLTSTVVDQLGSVDVAIRAFDAFDNEIPVPGSIQVDATGRATSMMTNSSFWTITTLDDGPQTITVRVGSVGEEQEIEVVGNLAGFFEAGGTLYYVGAGLLGLVGMVLLVLLVMFMRGGRTDEWDDDDEDDDDDKPSGPTGPAPGPTGPAPGPTGPAPGPSGPPPEEAPPIVEEEPAIETSVDEDGTEWWEDDDGTWWYRMAGEEEWQEYSE
;
A
#
# COMPACT_ATOMS: atom_id res chain seq x y z
N SER A 1 22.46 -15.73 84.86
CA SER A 1 22.83 -16.60 86.05
C SER A 1 22.73 -18.06 85.63
N ASP A 2 23.63 -18.90 86.12
CA ASP A 2 23.77 -20.31 85.72
C ASP A 2 22.77 -21.25 86.45
N GLY A 3 21.81 -20.66 87.16
CA GLY A 3 20.78 -21.38 87.92
C GLY A 3 20.51 -20.77 89.29
N GLN A 4 19.47 -21.21 89.94
CA GLN A 4 19.11 -20.75 91.30
C GLN A 4 19.53 -21.79 92.31
N LEU A 5 20.27 -21.35 93.31
CA LEU A 5 20.60 -22.17 94.46
C LEU A 5 19.66 -21.85 95.64
N THR A 6 18.91 -22.83 96.12
CA THR A 6 18.08 -22.72 97.33
C THR A 6 18.88 -23.24 98.52
N PRO A 7 19.27 -22.34 99.45
CA PRO A 7 20.05 -22.80 100.62
C PRO A 7 19.23 -23.72 101.54
N GLY A 8 19.87 -24.70 102.14
CA GLY A 8 19.27 -25.64 103.03
C GLY A 8 20.21 -26.84 103.30
N ALA A 9 19.73 -27.81 104.10
CA ALA A 9 20.43 -29.06 104.25
C ALA A 9 19.49 -30.23 103.95
N PRO A 10 19.51 -30.75 102.70
CA PRO A 10 20.48 -30.47 101.58
C PRO A 10 20.14 -29.18 100.84
N ALA A 11 21.15 -28.47 100.27
CA ALA A 11 20.98 -27.42 99.32
C ALA A 11 20.57 -27.99 97.97
N VAL A 12 19.63 -27.29 97.26
CA VAL A 12 19.15 -27.73 95.98
C VAL A 12 19.54 -26.67 94.95
N TRP A 13 20.20 -27.11 93.89
CA TRP A 13 20.50 -26.25 92.73
C TRP A 13 19.66 -26.65 91.55
N ASP A 14 18.99 -25.66 90.97
CA ASP A 14 18.23 -25.79 89.73
C ASP A 14 19.03 -25.14 88.57
N PRO A 15 19.71 -25.93 87.74
CA PRO A 15 20.53 -25.41 86.65
C PRO A 15 19.67 -24.79 85.58
N VAL A 16 20.19 -23.70 85.03
CA VAL A 16 19.52 -22.96 83.89
C VAL A 16 20.36 -23.05 82.61
N LYS A 17 21.68 -23.07 82.74
CA LYS A 17 22.60 -23.09 81.58
C LYS A 17 23.35 -24.43 81.54
N THR A 18 23.45 -24.98 80.31
CA THR A 18 24.21 -26.21 80.03
C THR A 18 25.72 -26.02 80.17
N GLY A 19 26.45 -27.14 80.16
CA GLY A 19 27.90 -27.19 80.20
C GLY A 19 28.44 -27.48 81.63
N SER A 20 29.76 -27.63 81.74
CA SER A 20 30.41 -27.87 82.99
C SER A 20 30.30 -26.65 83.91
N LYS A 21 29.82 -26.93 85.15
CA LYS A 21 29.62 -25.93 86.19
C LYS A 21 30.37 -26.36 87.41
N ILE A 22 30.97 -25.41 88.11
CA ILE A 22 31.67 -25.68 89.39
C ILE A 22 30.79 -25.11 90.50
N LEU A 23 30.30 -25.99 91.38
CA LEU A 23 29.68 -25.59 92.65
C LEU A 23 30.72 -25.59 93.72
N GLU A 24 30.83 -24.48 94.46
CA GLU A 24 31.74 -24.32 95.58
C GLU A 24 30.96 -24.26 96.88
N ALA A 25 31.41 -25.01 97.86
CA ALA A 25 30.96 -24.90 99.24
C ALA A 25 32.15 -24.46 100.10
N ARG A 26 31.93 -23.38 100.88
CA ARG A 26 32.95 -22.83 101.75
C ARG A 26 32.46 -22.83 103.22
N TYR A 27 33.27 -23.36 104.04
CA TYR A 27 33.07 -23.27 105.46
C TYR A 27 34.37 -22.74 106.08
N GLU A 28 34.36 -21.56 106.67
CA GLU A 28 35.54 -20.85 107.24
C GLU A 28 36.67 -20.75 106.17
N THR A 29 37.77 -21.49 106.40
CA THR A 29 38.92 -21.48 105.49
C THR A 29 38.92 -22.69 104.54
N GLU A 30 38.01 -23.58 104.73
CA GLU A 30 37.89 -24.80 103.90
C GLU A 30 36.98 -24.57 102.70
N LEU A 31 37.49 -25.00 101.54
CA LEU A 31 36.81 -24.91 100.27
C LEU A 31 36.71 -26.33 99.70
N THR A 32 35.50 -26.71 99.25
CA THR A 32 35.27 -27.90 98.42
C THR A 32 34.54 -27.51 97.17
N GLN A 33 34.86 -28.19 96.07
CA GLN A 33 34.30 -27.96 94.78
C GLN A 33 33.77 -29.24 94.18
N VAL A 34 32.67 -29.17 93.46
CA VAL A 34 32.17 -30.28 92.64
C VAL A 34 31.91 -29.74 91.21
N VAL A 35 32.39 -30.47 90.25
CA VAL A 35 32.13 -30.22 88.84
C VAL A 35 30.86 -30.97 88.44
N ILE A 36 29.90 -30.30 87.90
CA ILE A 36 28.65 -30.91 87.45
C ILE A 36 28.49 -30.54 85.99
N ASP A 37 28.38 -31.52 85.11
CA ASP A 37 28.03 -31.32 83.69
C ASP A 37 26.51 -31.28 83.59
N VAL A 38 26.03 -30.14 83.22
CA VAL A 38 24.60 -29.91 82.97
C VAL A 38 24.32 -30.22 81.51
N ALA A 39 23.60 -31.30 81.27
CA ALA A 39 23.12 -31.68 79.94
C ALA A 39 21.96 -30.76 79.53
N ARG A 40 21.72 -30.68 78.21
CA ARG A 40 20.56 -30.05 77.66
C ARG A 40 19.27 -30.70 78.16
N GLY A 41 18.22 -29.91 78.30
CA GLY A 41 16.87 -30.35 78.57
C GLY A 41 16.18 -30.95 77.33
N LEU A 42 14.92 -31.34 77.50
CA LEU A 42 14.10 -31.78 76.37
C LEU A 42 13.82 -30.63 75.48
N THR A 43 13.81 -30.85 74.14
CA THR A 43 13.44 -29.88 73.13
C THR A 43 12.02 -29.43 73.34
N GLN A 44 11.81 -28.16 73.57
CA GLN A 44 10.48 -27.54 73.70
C GLN A 44 10.06 -26.73 72.48
N ALA A 45 11.01 -26.13 71.76
CA ALA A 45 10.77 -25.31 70.56
C ALA A 45 11.93 -25.45 69.61
N LEU A 46 11.67 -25.13 68.35
CA LEU A 46 12.66 -24.94 67.32
C LEU A 46 12.75 -23.45 66.98
N ARG A 47 13.93 -23.04 66.51
CA ARG A 47 14.19 -21.70 66.04
C ARG A 47 15.01 -21.76 64.76
N ILE A 48 14.50 -21.12 63.71
CA ILE A 48 15.27 -20.87 62.50
C ILE A 48 16.01 -19.52 62.65
N THR A 49 17.23 -19.47 62.23
CA THR A 49 17.96 -18.21 61.96
C THR A 49 18.28 -18.13 60.46
N VAL A 50 18.21 -16.95 59.94
CA VAL A 50 18.59 -16.64 58.57
C VAL A 50 19.70 -15.62 58.65
N ASN A 51 20.83 -15.88 58.00
CA ASN A 51 22.03 -15.04 58.07
C ASN A 51 22.42 -14.71 59.53
N ASP A 52 22.32 -15.71 60.44
CA ASP A 52 22.59 -15.63 61.87
C ASP A 52 21.60 -14.74 62.69
N GLU A 53 20.53 -14.24 62.09
CA GLU A 53 19.47 -13.52 62.80
C GLU A 53 18.24 -14.40 63.02
N VAL A 54 17.51 -14.16 64.12
CA VAL A 54 16.31 -14.96 64.44
C VAL A 54 15.20 -14.67 63.43
N ALA A 55 14.81 -15.71 62.70
CA ALA A 55 13.89 -15.64 61.58
C ALA A 55 12.50 -16.26 61.85
N THR A 56 12.32 -16.94 62.97
CA THR A 56 11.06 -17.64 63.29
C THR A 56 9.86 -16.65 63.23
N TRP A 57 8.88 -16.95 62.35
CA TRP A 57 7.67 -16.16 62.13
C TRP A 57 7.90 -14.81 61.41
N GLN A 58 9.03 -14.64 60.71
CA GLN A 58 9.30 -13.49 59.86
C GLN A 58 9.12 -13.86 58.38
N ASN A 59 8.81 -12.88 57.54
CA ASN A 59 8.87 -12.99 56.08
C ASN A 59 10.23 -12.46 55.63
N PHE A 60 10.78 -13.06 54.62
CA PHE A 60 12.02 -12.65 53.98
C PHE A 60 11.76 -12.34 52.51
N ASP A 61 12.26 -11.23 52.05
CA ASP A 61 12.22 -10.85 50.64
C ASP A 61 13.62 -11.03 50.07
N ILE A 62 13.75 -11.86 49.05
CA ILE A 62 14.99 -12.05 48.29
C ILE A 62 14.68 -12.03 46.79
N THR A 63 15.71 -11.92 45.98
CA THR A 63 15.58 -12.04 44.52
C THR A 63 15.98 -13.46 44.07
N ALA A 64 15.62 -13.82 42.83
CA ALA A 64 15.99 -15.09 42.21
C ALA A 64 17.52 -15.25 42.08
N ASP A 65 18.27 -14.14 42.06
CA ASP A 65 19.75 -14.11 42.03
C ASP A 65 20.41 -14.28 43.41
N GLU A 66 19.62 -14.25 44.48
CA GLU A 66 20.14 -14.30 45.87
C GLU A 66 19.96 -15.66 46.49
N THR A 67 20.77 -15.96 47.48
CA THR A 67 20.68 -17.16 48.28
C THR A 67 20.42 -16.85 49.74
N LEU A 68 19.70 -17.73 50.42
CA LEU A 68 19.37 -17.60 51.84
C LEU A 68 19.89 -18.78 52.63
N GLU A 69 20.83 -18.55 53.56
CA GLU A 69 21.33 -19.56 54.48
C GLU A 69 20.42 -19.66 55.72
N ALA A 70 19.82 -20.79 55.94
CA ALA A 70 18.98 -21.08 57.11
C ALA A 70 19.65 -22.08 58.04
N LYS A 71 19.66 -21.77 59.36
CA LYS A 71 20.15 -22.68 60.41
C LYS A 71 19.07 -22.96 61.44
N ILE A 72 19.05 -24.16 61.98
CA ILE A 72 18.05 -24.61 62.97
C ILE A 72 18.65 -24.86 64.30
N PHE A 73 18.00 -24.36 65.32
CA PHE A 73 18.39 -24.64 66.74
C PHE A 73 17.18 -25.17 67.49
N ALA A 74 17.44 -26.21 68.31
CA ALA A 74 16.52 -26.64 69.35
C ALA A 74 16.71 -25.80 70.61
N ILE A 75 15.61 -25.59 71.33
CA ILE A 75 15.55 -24.75 72.52
C ILE A 75 14.85 -25.59 73.63
N ASP A 76 15.48 -25.69 74.83
CA ASP A 76 14.85 -26.30 76.01
C ASP A 76 13.99 -25.26 76.80
N ALA A 77 13.33 -25.75 77.85
CA ALA A 77 12.51 -24.96 78.75
C ALA A 77 13.26 -23.83 79.46
N LYS A 78 14.57 -23.92 79.55
CA LYS A 78 15.44 -22.91 80.18
C LYS A 78 16.08 -21.94 79.13
N GLY A 79 15.81 -22.13 77.85
CA GLY A 79 16.32 -21.28 76.77
C GLY A 79 17.71 -21.66 76.28
N ASN A 80 18.26 -22.84 76.67
CA ASN A 80 19.51 -23.31 76.09
C ASN A 80 19.27 -23.77 74.66
N GLN A 81 20.21 -23.39 73.75
CA GLN A 81 20.12 -23.66 72.31
C GLN A 81 21.24 -24.56 71.86
N TRP A 82 20.98 -25.45 70.96
CA TRP A 82 21.96 -26.29 70.28
C TRP A 82 21.55 -26.58 68.82
N ALA A 83 22.52 -26.81 67.98
CA ALA A 83 22.30 -27.20 66.59
C ALA A 83 21.70 -28.61 66.53
N VAL A 84 20.85 -28.88 65.57
CA VAL A 84 20.10 -30.12 65.37
C VAL A 84 20.41 -30.76 64.04
N PRO A 85 21.51 -31.54 63.91
CA PRO A 85 21.96 -32.06 62.61
C PRO A 85 21.01 -33.10 61.99
N GLU A 86 20.06 -33.63 62.80
CA GLU A 86 19.05 -34.60 62.34
C GLU A 86 17.73 -33.95 61.87
N THR A 87 17.76 -32.69 61.54
CA THR A 87 16.58 -31.95 61.00
C THR A 87 16.36 -32.30 59.56
N TYR A 88 15.08 -32.42 59.20
CA TYR A 88 14.64 -32.53 57.82
C TYR A 88 14.15 -31.16 57.35
N TRP A 89 14.67 -30.71 56.17
CA TRP A 89 14.29 -29.50 55.51
C TRP A 89 13.44 -29.81 54.28
N PHE A 90 12.34 -29.08 54.08
CA PHE A 90 11.55 -29.13 52.88
C PHE A 90 10.92 -27.78 52.60
N MET A 91 10.58 -27.58 51.34
CA MET A 91 9.97 -26.35 50.86
C MET A 91 8.57 -26.65 50.34
N GLU A 92 7.63 -25.77 50.60
CA GLU A 92 6.30 -25.78 50.00
C GLU A 92 6.08 -24.50 49.19
N HIS A 93 5.40 -24.64 48.08
CA HIS A 93 4.97 -23.51 47.24
C HIS A 93 3.68 -23.90 46.51
N PRO A 94 2.70 -22.98 46.33
CA PRO A 94 1.39 -23.33 45.74
C PRO A 94 1.45 -23.79 44.29
N THR A 95 2.36 -23.22 43.47
CA THR A 95 2.39 -23.40 42.01
C THR A 95 3.69 -24.03 41.50
N VAL A 96 4.80 -23.93 42.23
CA VAL A 96 6.08 -24.52 41.80
C VAL A 96 6.10 -26.01 42.13
N ALA A 97 6.37 -26.85 41.15
CA ALA A 97 6.57 -28.28 41.34
C ALA A 97 7.90 -28.53 42.02
N ASP A 98 7.89 -29.40 43.07
CA ASP A 98 9.09 -29.83 43.80
C ASP A 98 10.02 -28.68 44.26
N PRO A 99 9.51 -27.66 45.00
CA PRO A 99 10.30 -26.50 45.41
C PRO A 99 11.45 -26.86 46.34
N SER A 100 11.44 -28.05 46.94
CA SER A 100 12.56 -28.58 47.75
C SER A 100 13.83 -28.81 46.93
N ASN A 101 13.77 -28.84 45.61
CA ASN A 101 14.95 -28.90 44.73
C ASN A 101 15.81 -27.63 44.80
N PHE A 102 15.28 -26.52 45.32
CA PHE A 102 16.03 -25.28 45.54
C PHE A 102 16.84 -25.27 46.83
N LEU A 103 16.74 -26.34 47.63
CA LEU A 103 17.54 -26.52 48.85
C LEU A 103 18.82 -27.27 48.54
N GLU A 104 19.98 -26.76 49.05
CA GLU A 104 21.27 -27.41 48.90
C GLU A 104 21.28 -28.80 49.55
N VAL A 105 20.67 -28.89 50.73
CA VAL A 105 20.52 -30.16 51.48
C VAL A 105 19.13 -30.26 52.10
N SER A 106 18.58 -31.47 52.11
CA SER A 106 17.28 -31.77 52.74
C SER A 106 17.41 -32.26 54.19
N THR A 107 18.63 -32.45 54.72
CA THR A 107 18.88 -32.88 56.07
C THR A 107 20.13 -32.22 56.66
N GLY A 108 20.07 -31.81 57.92
CA GLY A 108 21.21 -31.14 58.57
C GLY A 108 20.74 -30.02 59.51
N ASP A 109 21.69 -29.39 60.22
CA ASP A 109 21.44 -28.24 61.07
C ASP A 109 21.41 -26.91 60.31
N SER A 110 21.69 -26.95 58.98
CA SER A 110 21.60 -25.83 58.06
C SER A 110 21.24 -26.28 56.66
N THR A 111 20.68 -25.36 55.87
CA THR A 111 20.46 -25.50 54.40
C THR A 111 20.58 -24.14 53.76
N THR A 112 20.92 -24.14 52.46
CA THR A 112 20.89 -22.94 51.62
C THR A 112 19.72 -23.07 50.67
N PHE A 113 18.89 -22.04 50.60
CA PHE A 113 17.82 -21.89 49.60
C PHE A 113 18.36 -21.02 48.48
N SER A 114 18.30 -21.55 47.24
CA SER A 114 18.79 -20.90 46.04
C SER A 114 17.68 -20.95 44.97
N PRO A 115 16.74 -20.01 45.02
CA PRO A 115 15.66 -19.96 44.04
C PRO A 115 16.20 -19.47 42.70
N TYR A 116 15.57 -19.92 41.62
CA TYR A 116 15.71 -19.35 40.26
C TYR A 116 14.36 -18.95 39.68
N TYR A 117 13.26 -19.11 40.43
CA TYR A 117 11.91 -18.80 39.99
C TYR A 117 11.28 -17.74 40.90
N ALA A 118 10.99 -16.58 40.33
CA ALA A 118 10.27 -15.51 41.01
C ALA A 118 8.76 -15.80 41.04
N SER A 119 8.10 -15.49 42.16
CA SER A 119 6.67 -15.74 42.32
C SER A 119 6.03 -14.72 43.25
N ASP A 120 4.79 -14.37 42.93
CA ASP A 120 3.92 -13.55 43.79
C ASP A 120 3.46 -14.35 45.05
N ASP A 121 3.53 -15.68 45.00
CA ASP A 121 3.24 -16.56 46.14
C ASP A 121 4.51 -16.81 46.95
N ASP A 122 4.36 -16.88 48.29
CA ASP A 122 5.47 -17.13 49.20
C ASP A 122 5.92 -18.60 49.15
N TYR A 123 7.23 -18.80 49.15
CA TYR A 123 7.86 -20.09 49.48
C TYR A 123 7.82 -20.26 50.98
N MET A 124 7.39 -21.43 51.45
CA MET A 124 7.40 -21.76 52.88
C MET A 124 8.52 -22.79 53.16
N LEU A 125 9.62 -22.34 53.77
CA LEU A 125 10.70 -23.19 54.23
C LEU A 125 10.33 -23.81 55.59
N ILE A 126 10.31 -25.12 55.65
CA ILE A 126 9.90 -25.88 56.82
C ILE A 126 11.06 -26.73 57.32
N ALA A 127 11.36 -26.62 58.63
CA ALA A 127 12.33 -27.47 59.33
C ALA A 127 11.58 -28.38 60.31
N THR A 128 11.78 -29.68 60.18
CA THR A 128 11.17 -30.71 61.08
C THR A 128 12.25 -31.52 61.79
N TYR A 129 12.21 -31.47 63.09
CA TYR A 129 13.07 -32.29 63.99
C TYR A 129 12.27 -33.37 64.68
N VAL A 130 12.72 -34.58 64.55
CA VAL A 130 12.09 -35.76 65.14
C VAL A 130 13.11 -36.49 66.04
N ASP A 131 12.83 -36.60 67.33
CA ASP A 131 13.56 -37.48 68.24
C ASP A 131 12.60 -38.48 68.88
N ALA A 132 13.14 -39.35 69.81
CA ALA A 132 12.34 -40.38 70.45
C ALA A 132 11.16 -39.87 71.29
N GLN A 133 11.09 -38.56 71.58
CA GLN A 133 10.14 -37.93 72.50
C GLN A 133 9.39 -36.71 71.89
N THR A 134 9.93 -36.12 70.81
CA THR A 134 9.39 -34.90 70.21
C THR A 134 9.37 -35.01 68.71
N ASN A 135 8.29 -34.43 68.14
CA ASN A 135 8.17 -34.13 66.71
C ASN A 135 7.73 -32.65 66.61
N LEU A 136 8.66 -31.80 66.20
CA LEU A 136 8.46 -30.37 66.13
C LEU A 136 8.78 -29.88 64.72
N SER A 137 7.98 -28.95 64.26
CA SER A 137 8.21 -28.24 62.99
C SER A 137 8.16 -26.74 63.21
N VAL A 138 8.90 -26.01 62.43
CA VAL A 138 8.91 -24.56 62.37
C VAL A 138 9.08 -24.12 60.91
N SER A 139 8.45 -23.02 60.54
CA SER A 139 8.52 -22.49 59.15
C SER A 139 8.81 -21.00 59.11
N ILE A 140 9.29 -20.57 57.98
CA ILE A 140 9.42 -19.17 57.59
C ILE A 140 8.86 -19.02 56.18
N ASN A 141 8.32 -17.84 55.85
CA ASN A 141 7.90 -17.49 54.50
C ASN A 141 8.99 -16.69 53.83
N ILE A 142 9.17 -16.92 52.52
CA ILE A 142 10.18 -16.27 51.68
C ILE A 142 9.47 -15.84 50.41
N THR A 143 9.42 -14.52 50.17
CA THR A 143 8.98 -13.94 48.90
C THR A 143 10.19 -13.87 47.98
N VAL A 144 10.05 -14.39 46.75
CA VAL A 144 11.14 -14.37 45.76
C VAL A 144 10.73 -13.48 44.62
N GLY A 145 11.32 -12.29 44.53
CA GLY A 145 11.18 -11.39 43.40
C GLY A 145 12.10 -11.79 42.24
N HIS A 146 11.91 -11.14 41.09
CA HIS A 146 12.83 -11.28 39.95
C HIS A 146 14.25 -10.83 40.32
N GLY A 147 15.23 -11.36 39.60
CA GLY A 147 16.62 -10.94 39.69
C GLY A 147 16.88 -9.62 38.94
N ALA A 148 18.17 -9.32 38.77
CA ALA A 148 18.58 -8.14 38.00
C ALA A 148 18.22 -8.29 36.50
N LEU A 149 17.87 -7.18 35.83
CA LEU A 149 17.60 -7.18 34.41
C LEU A 149 18.77 -7.74 33.62
N HIS A 150 18.50 -8.79 32.84
CA HIS A 150 19.48 -9.50 32.01
C HIS A 150 19.18 -9.37 30.51
N SER A 151 17.91 -9.44 30.10
CA SER A 151 17.51 -9.36 28.70
C SER A 151 16.25 -8.53 28.49
N VAL A 152 16.18 -7.90 27.33
CA VAL A 152 15.00 -7.25 26.78
C VAL A 152 14.71 -7.95 25.45
N THR A 153 13.47 -8.31 25.21
CA THR A 153 13.01 -8.85 23.92
C THR A 153 11.92 -7.92 23.38
N MET A 154 12.17 -7.37 22.20
CA MET A 154 11.25 -6.47 21.50
C MET A 154 10.48 -7.23 20.45
N ALA A 155 9.19 -6.96 20.33
CA ALA A 155 8.35 -7.47 19.26
C ALA A 155 7.57 -6.32 18.61
N GLY A 156 7.39 -6.42 17.29
CA GLY A 156 6.59 -5.50 16.50
C GLY A 156 5.57 -6.28 15.67
N VAL A 157 4.31 -5.86 15.75
CA VAL A 157 3.23 -6.43 14.93
C VAL A 157 2.70 -5.34 14.02
N ALA A 158 2.89 -5.50 12.72
CA ALA A 158 2.34 -4.61 11.71
C ALA A 158 1.11 -5.27 11.09
N ASN A 159 -0.03 -4.56 11.12
CA ASN A 159 -1.18 -4.92 10.32
C ASN A 159 -0.84 -4.59 8.86
N ASP A 160 -1.08 -5.54 7.94
CA ASP A 160 -0.78 -5.39 6.50
C ASP A 160 0.71 -5.16 6.17
N ALA A 161 1.63 -5.77 6.94
CA ALA A 161 3.03 -5.81 6.58
C ALA A 161 3.20 -6.51 5.22
N LEU A 162 4.03 -5.93 4.35
CA LEU A 162 4.39 -6.55 3.07
C LEU A 162 5.25 -7.79 3.30
N GLN A 163 6.17 -7.71 4.26
CA GLN A 163 6.97 -8.80 4.79
C GLN A 163 7.21 -8.60 6.28
N SER A 164 7.18 -9.69 7.04
CA SER A 164 7.57 -9.70 8.45
C SER A 164 8.34 -11.00 8.72
N THR A 165 9.63 -10.88 9.00
CA THR A 165 10.51 -12.00 9.32
C THR A 165 11.30 -11.67 10.58
N GLY A 166 10.83 -12.15 11.75
CA GLY A 166 11.53 -11.93 13.01
C GLY A 166 11.76 -10.43 13.27
N ASP A 167 13.03 -10.01 13.22
CA ASP A 167 13.45 -8.66 13.57
C ASP A 167 13.40 -7.67 12.40
N GLN A 168 12.78 -8.04 11.26
CA GLN A 168 12.66 -7.18 10.08
C GLN A 168 11.21 -7.09 9.61
N ILE A 169 10.72 -5.86 9.45
CA ILE A 169 9.38 -5.55 8.97
C ILE A 169 9.49 -4.64 7.75
N GLU A 170 8.77 -4.96 6.68
CA GLU A 170 8.60 -4.11 5.51
C GLU A 170 7.12 -3.69 5.39
N LEU A 171 6.85 -2.39 5.33
CA LEU A 171 5.50 -1.84 5.25
C LEU A 171 5.47 -0.53 4.45
N THR A 172 4.30 -0.01 4.18
CA THR A 172 4.13 1.31 3.53
C THR A 172 3.90 2.43 4.54
N ALA A 173 4.14 3.66 4.13
CA ALA A 173 3.95 4.86 4.97
C ALA A 173 2.51 5.03 5.49
N ASP A 174 1.52 4.38 4.87
CA ASP A 174 0.12 4.41 5.33
C ASP A 174 -0.17 3.47 6.53
N HIS A 175 0.83 2.71 7.01
CA HIS A 175 0.67 1.68 8.02
C HIS A 175 1.44 1.98 9.30
N ALA A 176 1.13 1.21 10.33
CA ALA A 176 1.74 1.37 11.65
C ALA A 176 2.18 0.03 12.22
N VAL A 177 3.08 0.08 13.18
CA VAL A 177 3.58 -1.07 13.93
C VAL A 177 3.17 -0.92 15.39
N ASP A 178 2.48 -1.91 15.94
CA ASP A 178 2.22 -2.02 17.36
C ASP A 178 3.43 -2.70 18.03
N LEU A 179 4.03 -2.01 18.98
CA LEU A 179 5.29 -2.42 19.63
C LEU A 179 5.02 -3.00 21.00
N SER A 180 5.80 -3.98 21.37
CA SER A 180 5.85 -4.52 22.73
C SER A 180 7.28 -4.86 23.12
N ALA A 181 7.56 -4.92 24.41
CA ALA A 181 8.81 -5.41 24.91
C ALA A 181 8.59 -6.16 26.21
N GLU A 182 9.34 -7.23 26.38
CA GLU A 182 9.37 -8.07 27.58
C GLU A 182 10.78 -8.04 28.16
N LEU A 183 10.84 -7.93 29.48
CA LEU A 183 12.10 -7.87 30.23
C LEU A 183 12.22 -9.10 31.09
N TYR A 184 13.43 -9.65 31.16
CA TYR A 184 13.69 -10.85 31.92
C TYR A 184 15.00 -10.72 32.69
N ASP A 185 15.07 -11.38 33.85
CA ASP A 185 16.32 -11.64 34.55
C ASP A 185 17.12 -12.80 33.90
N ALA A 186 18.22 -13.19 34.52
CA ALA A 186 19.09 -14.27 34.05
C ALA A 186 18.43 -15.66 34.05
N ASP A 187 17.41 -15.84 34.87
CA ASP A 187 16.64 -17.07 35.05
C ASP A 187 15.31 -17.06 34.29
N ASN A 188 15.11 -16.09 33.39
CA ASN A 188 13.89 -15.86 32.60
C ASN A 188 12.65 -15.53 33.44
N ASN A 189 12.81 -14.94 34.63
CA ASN A 189 11.65 -14.38 35.32
C ASN A 189 11.27 -13.02 34.70
N PRO A 190 9.98 -12.78 34.44
CA PRO A 190 9.54 -11.51 33.84
C PRO A 190 9.73 -10.35 34.82
N ILE A 191 10.18 -9.22 34.26
CA ILE A 191 10.38 -7.96 34.99
C ILE A 191 9.34 -6.96 34.49
N SER A 192 8.77 -6.16 35.37
CA SER A 192 7.86 -5.10 34.97
C SER A 192 8.56 -4.04 34.13
N ALA A 193 7.94 -3.63 33.01
CA ALA A 193 8.52 -2.75 31.99
C ALA A 193 8.39 -1.25 32.33
N ASP A 194 8.50 -0.87 33.59
CA ASP A 194 8.16 0.50 34.04
C ASP A 194 9.10 1.63 33.55
N GLU A 195 10.32 1.31 33.07
CA GLU A 195 11.33 2.30 32.66
C GLU A 195 12.03 1.95 31.34
N LEU A 196 11.26 1.64 30.28
CA LEU A 196 11.83 1.46 28.96
C LEU A 196 11.97 2.79 28.23
N THR A 197 13.13 3.01 27.63
CA THR A 197 13.35 4.09 26.67
C THR A 197 13.25 3.54 25.25
N TRP A 198 12.49 4.23 24.42
CA TRP A 198 12.28 3.86 23.01
C TRP A 198 12.90 4.90 22.10
N VAL A 199 13.66 4.45 21.10
CA VAL A 199 14.39 5.29 20.17
C VAL A 199 14.12 4.88 18.74
N GLU A 200 13.79 5.85 17.92
CA GLU A 200 13.72 5.73 16.46
C GLU A 200 15.07 6.18 15.87
N VAL A 201 15.70 5.33 15.10
CA VAL A 201 16.94 5.64 14.39
C VAL A 201 16.67 5.55 12.90
N ASN A 202 16.80 6.66 12.19
CA ASN A 202 16.84 6.66 10.74
C ASN A 202 18.21 6.11 10.29
N VAL A 203 18.23 5.00 9.58
CA VAL A 203 19.48 4.27 9.25
C VAL A 203 20.33 5.04 8.25
N GLU A 204 19.70 5.74 7.32
CA GLU A 204 20.40 6.49 6.27
C GLU A 204 21.15 7.72 6.85
N THR A 205 20.48 8.48 7.70
CA THR A 205 21.04 9.72 8.25
C THR A 205 21.79 9.52 9.56
N GLY A 206 21.57 8.40 10.24
CA GLY A 206 22.05 8.13 11.59
C GLY A 206 21.37 8.97 12.66
N ALA A 207 20.30 9.69 12.32
CA ALA A 207 19.56 10.52 13.29
C ALA A 207 18.76 9.61 14.24
N ALA A 208 18.95 9.82 15.53
CA ALA A 208 18.24 9.13 16.60
C ALA A 208 17.27 10.10 17.31
N LYS A 209 16.06 9.62 17.57
CA LYS A 209 14.99 10.38 18.22
C LYS A 209 14.38 9.55 19.33
N ASP A 210 14.31 10.10 20.54
CA ASP A 210 13.54 9.53 21.64
C ASP A 210 12.03 9.66 21.33
N ILE A 211 11.36 8.51 21.25
CA ILE A 211 9.92 8.40 20.96
C ILE A 211 9.12 7.84 22.14
N THR A 212 9.73 7.64 23.30
CA THR A 212 9.11 7.04 24.49
C THR A 212 7.78 7.70 24.85
N THR A 213 7.79 9.01 25.03
CA THR A 213 6.57 9.76 25.39
C THR A 213 5.50 9.69 24.29
N GLN A 214 5.91 9.70 23.02
CA GLN A 214 5.01 9.60 21.88
C GLN A 214 4.31 8.25 21.87
N LEU A 215 5.06 7.15 22.02
CA LEU A 215 4.51 5.79 22.00
C LEU A 215 3.54 5.54 23.17
N LEU A 216 3.86 6.03 24.36
CA LEU A 216 2.97 5.89 25.52
C LEU A 216 1.62 6.60 25.34
N LEU A 217 1.57 7.69 24.58
CA LEU A 217 0.35 8.43 24.29
C LEU A 217 -0.55 7.71 23.27
N VAL A 218 0.00 6.84 22.43
CA VAL A 218 -0.69 6.13 21.35
C VAL A 218 -0.70 4.61 21.53
N ASN A 219 -0.67 4.13 22.78
CA ASN A 219 -0.67 2.70 23.11
C ASN A 219 0.43 1.90 22.41
N MET A 220 1.65 2.41 22.42
CA MET A 220 2.82 1.74 21.83
C MET A 220 2.73 1.53 20.31
N ARG A 221 2.00 2.39 19.62
CA ARG A 221 1.85 2.36 18.17
C ARG A 221 2.83 3.33 17.51
N TRP A 222 3.70 2.82 16.67
CA TRP A 222 4.59 3.61 15.82
C TRP A 222 3.98 3.76 14.42
N GLU A 223 3.80 4.99 13.96
CA GLU A 223 3.25 5.32 12.65
C GLU A 223 4.38 5.64 11.67
N ALA A 224 4.39 4.91 10.55
CA ALA A 224 5.34 5.11 9.47
C ALA A 224 4.83 6.23 8.55
N THR A 225 5.46 7.40 8.60
CA THR A 225 5.04 8.57 7.78
C THR A 225 6.06 8.95 6.71
N SER A 226 7.27 8.44 6.77
CA SER A 226 8.34 8.79 5.84
C SER A 226 9.03 7.55 5.31
N VAL A 227 9.26 7.51 4.01
CA VAL A 227 10.00 6.43 3.33
C VAL A 227 11.44 6.37 3.83
N GLY A 228 11.96 5.16 4.01
CA GLY A 228 13.34 4.92 4.42
C GLY A 228 13.51 3.70 5.30
N ASP A 229 14.75 3.45 5.69
CA ASP A 229 15.11 2.39 6.61
C ASP A 229 15.24 2.95 8.02
N TYR A 230 14.52 2.31 8.94
CA TYR A 230 14.47 2.66 10.35
C TYR A 230 14.91 1.48 11.19
N ARG A 231 15.46 1.79 12.37
CA ARG A 231 15.64 0.83 13.44
C ARG A 231 14.97 1.38 14.68
N LEU A 232 13.97 0.66 15.14
CA LEU A 232 13.36 0.96 16.44
C LEU A 232 14.12 0.19 17.50
N GLU A 233 14.59 0.88 18.52
CA GLU A 233 15.34 0.33 19.64
C GLU A 233 14.60 0.56 20.93
N THR A 234 14.63 -0.40 21.81
CA THR A 234 14.25 -0.21 23.20
C THR A 234 15.39 -0.61 24.12
N TYR A 235 15.57 0.13 25.20
CA TYR A 235 16.56 -0.22 26.20
C TYR A 235 16.11 0.18 27.61
N SER A 236 16.66 -0.52 28.58
CA SER A 236 16.61 -0.19 29.99
C SER A 236 18.02 -0.22 30.59
N ILE A 237 18.20 0.48 31.67
CA ILE A 237 19.48 0.48 32.40
C ILE A 237 19.36 -0.52 33.57
N SER A 238 20.13 -1.61 33.51
CA SER A 238 20.18 -2.57 34.61
C SER A 238 20.68 -1.91 35.92
N GLU A 239 20.39 -2.49 37.05
CA GLU A 239 20.89 -2.03 38.36
C GLU A 239 22.42 -1.94 38.41
N THR A 240 23.13 -2.70 37.62
CA THR A 240 24.59 -2.65 37.49
C THR A 240 25.08 -1.51 36.56
N GLY A 241 24.16 -0.73 35.97
CA GLY A 241 24.45 0.42 35.10
C GLY A 241 24.78 0.05 33.65
N PHE A 242 24.52 -1.17 33.22
CA PHE A 242 24.66 -1.59 31.83
C PHE A 242 23.33 -1.41 31.07
N ASN A 243 23.41 -0.92 29.84
CA ASN A 243 22.25 -0.91 28.94
C ASN A 243 21.97 -2.32 28.46
N VAL A 244 20.73 -2.75 28.66
CA VAL A 244 20.18 -3.96 28.06
C VAL A 244 19.18 -3.50 27.00
N SER A 245 19.33 -3.93 25.75
CA SER A 245 18.57 -3.40 24.62
C SER A 245 18.24 -4.48 23.61
N ASP A 246 17.19 -4.20 22.83
CA ASP A 246 16.83 -4.96 21.64
C ASP A 246 16.32 -4.01 20.56
N SER A 247 16.23 -4.47 19.31
CA SER A 247 15.83 -3.63 18.19
C SER A 247 15.16 -4.39 17.05
N ILE A 248 14.27 -3.71 16.33
CA ILE A 248 13.62 -4.20 15.12
C ILE A 248 14.01 -3.28 13.96
N ALA A 249 14.39 -3.86 12.83
CA ALA A 249 14.61 -3.14 11.58
C ALA A 249 13.29 -2.99 10.81
N ILE A 250 13.01 -1.77 10.33
CA ILE A 250 11.79 -1.47 9.59
C ILE A 250 12.15 -0.75 8.29
N THR A 251 11.71 -1.33 7.16
CA THR A 251 11.79 -0.67 5.86
C THR A 251 10.41 -0.09 5.51
N VAL A 252 10.34 1.22 5.38
CA VAL A 252 9.12 1.94 5.01
C VAL A 252 9.18 2.30 3.53
N LEU A 253 8.25 1.76 2.76
CA LEU A 253 8.01 2.11 1.37
C LEU A 253 6.95 3.22 1.27
N HIS A 254 6.85 3.86 0.11
CA HIS A 254 5.77 4.83 -0.12
C HIS A 254 4.40 4.15 -0.02
N GLY A 255 3.42 4.92 0.43
CA GLY A 255 2.01 4.55 0.41
C GLY A 255 1.39 4.60 -0.98
N GLN A 256 0.07 4.46 -1.05
CA GLN A 256 -0.66 4.63 -2.30
C GLN A 256 -0.66 6.10 -2.73
N ALA A 257 -0.47 6.36 -4.03
CA ALA A 257 -0.55 7.73 -4.55
C ALA A 257 -1.95 8.33 -4.33
N VAL A 258 -2.02 9.45 -3.61
CA VAL A 258 -3.23 10.28 -3.48
C VAL A 258 -3.24 11.42 -4.49
N SER A 259 -2.09 11.76 -5.04
CA SER A 259 -1.96 12.70 -6.14
C SER A 259 -0.85 12.29 -7.10
N VAL A 260 -1.01 12.69 -8.37
CA VAL A 260 -0.01 12.47 -9.41
C VAL A 260 0.27 13.77 -10.14
N SER A 261 1.52 14.00 -10.50
CA SER A 261 1.97 15.15 -11.28
C SER A 261 2.91 14.72 -12.40
N ALA A 262 2.83 15.38 -13.55
CA ALA A 262 3.71 15.11 -14.67
C ALA A 262 4.57 16.32 -14.99
N THR A 263 5.85 16.08 -15.27
CA THR A 263 6.79 17.07 -15.79
C THR A 263 7.10 16.72 -17.23
N LEU A 264 6.84 17.65 -18.15
CA LEU A 264 7.06 17.51 -19.58
C LEU A 264 8.31 18.26 -20.00
N SER A 265 9.09 17.69 -20.92
CA SER A 265 10.27 18.36 -21.50
C SER A 265 9.88 19.64 -22.27
N THR A 266 8.69 19.65 -22.87
CA THR A 266 8.07 20.81 -23.50
C THR A 266 6.55 20.67 -23.53
N THR A 267 5.82 21.81 -23.47
CA THR A 267 4.36 21.86 -23.66
C THR A 267 3.96 22.40 -25.03
N ALA A 268 4.94 22.76 -25.89
CA ALA A 268 4.70 23.32 -27.22
C ALA A 268 5.63 22.68 -28.27
N PRO A 269 5.53 21.38 -28.53
CA PRO A 269 6.31 20.69 -29.54
C PRO A 269 5.84 21.03 -30.95
N THR A 270 6.69 20.74 -31.94
CA THR A 270 6.31 20.72 -33.36
C THR A 270 5.96 19.28 -33.74
N ALA A 271 5.05 19.09 -34.69
CA ALA A 271 4.69 17.76 -35.19
C ALA A 271 5.95 17.00 -35.67
N GLY A 272 6.13 15.79 -35.13
CA GLY A 272 7.32 14.96 -35.29
C GLY A 272 8.33 15.05 -34.15
N ASP A 273 8.15 15.96 -33.18
CA ASP A 273 8.98 16.00 -31.98
C ASP A 273 8.50 14.95 -30.97
N GLN A 274 9.45 14.46 -30.16
CA GLN A 274 9.17 13.64 -28.99
C GLN A 274 9.18 14.50 -27.73
N VAL A 275 8.21 14.26 -26.86
CA VAL A 275 8.10 14.92 -25.55
C VAL A 275 8.34 13.90 -24.47
N ASP A 276 9.43 14.05 -23.70
CA ASP A 276 9.68 13.23 -22.54
C ASP A 276 8.78 13.68 -21.39
N ILE A 277 8.19 12.72 -20.69
CA ILE A 277 7.27 12.94 -19.58
C ILE A 277 7.74 12.09 -18.40
N GLN A 278 7.91 12.73 -17.25
CA GLN A 278 8.16 12.06 -15.99
C GLN A 278 6.98 12.26 -15.05
N VAL A 279 6.46 11.16 -14.50
CA VAL A 279 5.32 11.18 -13.57
C VAL A 279 5.79 10.88 -12.17
N THR A 280 5.40 11.75 -11.25
CA THR A 280 5.66 11.63 -9.83
C THR A 280 4.32 11.42 -9.11
N GLY A 281 4.23 10.35 -8.32
CA GLY A 281 3.19 10.11 -7.34
C GLY A 281 3.54 10.77 -6.02
N THR A 282 2.54 11.14 -5.25
CA THR A 282 2.69 11.60 -3.87
C THR A 282 1.65 10.88 -3.04
N ASP A 283 2.08 10.22 -1.95
CA ASP A 283 1.18 9.53 -1.01
C ASP A 283 0.53 10.50 -0.01
N ALA A 284 -0.23 9.96 0.93
CA ALA A 284 -0.96 10.76 1.93
C ALA A 284 -0.04 11.53 2.88
N ASP A 285 1.16 11.01 3.12
CA ASP A 285 2.17 11.60 3.99
C ASP A 285 3.12 12.57 3.27
N GLY A 286 2.98 12.71 1.95
CA GLY A 286 3.76 13.62 1.13
C GLY A 286 5.04 13.01 0.56
N ASN A 287 5.25 11.69 0.66
CA ASN A 287 6.39 11.02 0.04
C ASN A 287 6.20 10.99 -1.47
N GLN A 288 7.25 11.41 -2.18
CA GLN A 288 7.27 11.45 -3.64
C GLN A 288 8.01 10.24 -4.20
N PHE A 289 7.47 9.66 -5.28
CA PHE A 289 8.04 8.49 -5.93
C PHE A 289 7.68 8.45 -7.41
N GLU A 290 8.44 7.69 -8.18
CA GLU A 290 8.14 7.44 -9.59
C GLU A 290 6.89 6.56 -9.70
N GLN A 291 5.86 7.05 -10.40
CA GLN A 291 4.55 6.41 -10.44
C GLN A 291 4.18 6.01 -11.87
N ASN A 292 3.85 4.73 -12.03
CA ASN A 292 3.22 4.26 -13.25
C ASN A 292 1.76 4.68 -13.32
N VAL A 293 1.33 5.20 -14.47
CA VAL A 293 -0.02 5.71 -14.70
C VAL A 293 -0.65 5.12 -15.95
N VAL A 294 -1.98 5.18 -16.00
CA VAL A 294 -2.75 4.90 -17.20
C VAL A 294 -3.06 6.22 -17.87
N TRP A 295 -2.73 6.32 -19.16
CA TRP A 295 -2.92 7.52 -19.97
C TRP A 295 -4.19 7.45 -20.83
N THR A 296 -4.84 8.61 -21.00
CA THR A 296 -5.83 8.85 -22.03
C THR A 296 -5.57 10.21 -22.67
N GLU A 297 -5.77 10.32 -23.98
CA GLU A 297 -5.61 11.55 -24.73
C GLU A 297 -6.97 11.94 -25.31
N ASP A 298 -7.42 13.18 -25.06
CA ASP A 298 -8.72 13.70 -25.52
C ASP A 298 -9.89 12.73 -25.31
N GLY A 299 -9.81 11.90 -24.21
CA GLY A 299 -10.81 10.93 -23.85
C GLY A 299 -10.71 9.56 -24.54
N ALA A 300 -9.69 9.32 -25.37
CA ALA A 300 -9.38 8.04 -26.00
C ALA A 300 -8.22 7.33 -25.26
N SER A 301 -8.23 6.00 -25.20
CA SER A 301 -7.13 5.27 -24.57
C SER A 301 -5.84 5.35 -25.40
N VAL A 302 -4.77 5.72 -24.76
CA VAL A 302 -3.48 6.09 -25.32
C VAL A 302 -2.72 5.06 -26.17
N PRO A 303 -2.88 3.75 -26.11
CA PRO A 303 -2.18 2.85 -27.03
C PRO A 303 -2.42 3.13 -28.52
N THR A 304 -3.40 3.97 -28.84
CA THR A 304 -3.75 4.35 -30.22
C THR A 304 -3.21 5.73 -30.65
N LEU A 305 -2.64 6.53 -29.76
CA LEU A 305 -2.38 7.95 -29.99
C LEU A 305 -0.97 8.44 -29.65
N GLY A 306 0.00 7.55 -29.42
CA GLY A 306 1.41 7.99 -29.43
C GLY A 306 2.13 8.07 -28.09
N VAL A 307 1.57 7.64 -26.96
CA VAL A 307 2.38 7.53 -25.72
C VAL A 307 3.00 6.15 -25.61
N ILE A 308 4.30 6.09 -25.62
CA ILE A 308 5.08 4.86 -25.40
C ILE A 308 5.51 4.83 -23.94
N THR A 309 5.05 3.84 -23.17
CA THR A 309 5.50 3.60 -21.82
C THR A 309 6.96 3.12 -21.88
N THR A 310 7.85 3.87 -21.25
CA THR A 310 9.16 3.40 -20.86
C THR A 310 9.10 2.88 -19.44
N SER A 311 10.00 2.39 -18.75
CA SER A 311 9.90 1.89 -17.37
C SER A 311 9.86 3.04 -16.35
N ASP A 312 9.30 2.77 -15.17
CA ASP A 312 9.48 3.52 -13.93
C ASP A 312 9.03 4.99 -13.96
N GLY A 313 7.76 5.22 -14.33
CA GLY A 313 7.18 6.57 -14.30
C GLY A 313 7.67 7.52 -15.40
N THR A 314 8.51 7.05 -16.34
CA THR A 314 8.95 7.81 -17.51
C THR A 314 8.19 7.38 -18.76
N TYR A 315 7.81 8.34 -19.60
CA TYR A 315 7.01 8.14 -20.80
C TYR A 315 7.52 9.04 -21.92
N THR A 316 7.22 8.67 -23.16
CA THR A 316 7.49 9.48 -24.35
C THR A 316 6.18 9.69 -25.10
N TYR A 317 5.87 10.93 -25.44
CA TYR A 317 4.74 11.30 -26.29
C TYR A 317 5.24 11.73 -27.67
N ASP A 318 4.77 11.05 -28.71
CA ASP A 318 5.05 11.41 -30.11
C ASP A 318 4.02 12.44 -30.59
N ALA A 319 4.44 13.68 -30.73
CA ALA A 319 3.59 14.78 -31.13
C ALA A 319 3.39 14.77 -32.66
N GLU A 320 2.30 14.21 -33.16
CA GLU A 320 2.05 14.12 -34.61
C GLU A 320 0.92 15.02 -35.08
N VAL A 321 -0.18 15.11 -34.35
CA VAL A 321 -1.38 15.86 -34.73
C VAL A 321 -1.32 17.26 -34.16
N ALA A 322 -1.43 18.28 -35.03
CA ALA A 322 -1.42 19.68 -34.62
C ALA A 322 -2.71 20.06 -33.88
N GLY A 323 -2.56 20.80 -32.79
CA GLY A 323 -3.70 21.25 -31.96
C GLY A 323 -3.38 21.22 -30.47
N LEU A 324 -4.39 21.51 -29.68
CA LEU A 324 -4.34 21.35 -28.22
C LEU A 324 -4.75 19.92 -27.89
N HIS A 325 -3.88 19.21 -27.18
CA HIS A 325 -4.11 17.87 -26.68
C HIS A 325 -4.15 17.89 -25.17
N THR A 326 -5.12 17.18 -24.59
CA THR A 326 -5.27 17.02 -23.15
C THR A 326 -4.89 15.59 -22.79
N LEU A 327 -3.74 15.43 -22.15
CA LEU A 327 -3.27 14.15 -21.64
C LEU A 327 -3.77 13.98 -20.22
N GLN A 328 -4.70 13.08 -20.00
CA GLN A 328 -5.15 12.68 -18.68
C GLN A 328 -4.37 11.44 -18.23
N TYR A 329 -3.92 11.44 -17.00
CA TYR A 329 -3.19 10.31 -16.41
C TYR A 329 -3.70 9.99 -15.01
N ALA A 330 -3.75 8.70 -14.68
CA ALA A 330 -4.34 8.20 -13.46
C ALA A 330 -3.53 7.05 -12.85
N ALA A 331 -3.41 7.06 -11.51
CA ALA A 331 -2.93 5.95 -10.70
C ALA A 331 -3.95 5.69 -9.59
N GLY A 332 -4.74 4.62 -9.72
CA GLY A 332 -5.87 4.37 -8.83
C GLY A 332 -6.87 5.53 -8.89
N ASP A 333 -7.17 6.13 -7.75
CA ASP A 333 -8.10 7.27 -7.63
C ASP A 333 -7.44 8.63 -7.90
N ALA A 334 -6.10 8.68 -7.93
CA ALA A 334 -5.37 9.90 -8.25
C ALA A 334 -5.40 10.18 -9.75
N VAL A 335 -6.01 11.30 -10.15
CA VAL A 335 -6.16 11.70 -11.56
C VAL A 335 -5.65 13.12 -11.74
N SER A 336 -4.93 13.35 -12.84
CA SER A 336 -4.46 14.68 -13.23
C SER A 336 -4.43 14.83 -14.74
N VAL A 337 -4.18 16.04 -15.22
CA VAL A 337 -4.13 16.37 -16.64
C VAL A 337 -2.89 17.21 -16.98
N ALA A 338 -2.39 17.03 -18.20
CA ALA A 338 -1.38 17.87 -18.78
C ALA A 338 -1.85 18.31 -20.18
N GLU A 339 -1.60 19.56 -20.54
CA GLU A 339 -1.96 20.11 -21.85
C GLU A 339 -0.70 20.29 -22.70
N ILE A 340 -0.78 19.85 -23.94
CA ILE A 340 0.28 20.00 -24.95
C ILE A 340 -0.32 20.66 -26.17
N THR A 341 0.30 21.73 -26.66
CA THR A 341 -0.09 22.40 -27.91
C THR A 341 0.91 22.06 -29.00
N VAL A 342 0.52 21.16 -29.90
CA VAL A 342 1.36 20.74 -31.02
C VAL A 342 1.22 21.73 -32.17
N SER A 343 2.33 22.30 -32.61
CA SER A 343 2.39 23.14 -33.80
C SER A 343 2.66 22.28 -35.05
N PRO A 344 2.00 22.53 -36.17
CA PRO A 344 2.32 21.81 -37.40
C PRO A 344 3.73 22.18 -37.90
N GLN A 345 4.34 21.30 -38.68
CA GLN A 345 5.61 21.61 -39.34
C GLN A 345 5.38 22.75 -40.36
N SER A 346 6.42 23.55 -40.61
CA SER A 346 6.37 24.60 -41.61
C SER A 346 6.66 24.12 -43.05
N THR A 347 7.07 22.84 -43.17
CA THR A 347 7.48 22.26 -44.46
C THR A 347 6.31 21.55 -45.11
N VAL A 348 6.01 21.93 -46.36
CA VAL A 348 4.96 21.27 -47.17
C VAL A 348 5.45 19.87 -47.57
N ALA A 349 4.69 18.86 -47.20
CA ALA A 349 4.92 17.47 -47.63
C ALA A 349 3.89 17.00 -48.65
N ARG A 350 2.67 17.56 -48.62
CA ARG A 350 1.60 17.24 -49.55
C ARG A 350 0.77 18.47 -49.88
N LEU A 351 0.33 18.55 -51.14
CA LEU A 351 -0.65 19.53 -51.57
C LEU A 351 -1.99 18.83 -51.88
N GLN A 352 -3.07 19.52 -51.64
CA GLN A 352 -4.39 19.15 -52.12
C GLN A 352 -4.96 20.30 -52.96
N VAL A 353 -5.28 20.00 -54.21
CA VAL A 353 -5.78 20.95 -55.17
C VAL A 353 -7.23 20.65 -55.52
N ASN A 354 -8.10 21.58 -55.31
CA ASN A 354 -9.52 21.47 -55.65
C ASN A 354 -9.88 22.52 -56.72
N LEU A 355 -10.47 22.07 -57.79
CA LEU A 355 -10.93 22.92 -58.89
C LEU A 355 -12.43 23.16 -58.80
N THR A 356 -12.90 24.37 -59.15
CA THR A 356 -14.33 24.64 -59.23
C THR A 356 -15.00 23.91 -60.39
N SER A 357 -14.25 23.57 -61.44
CA SER A 357 -14.73 22.80 -62.59
C SER A 357 -13.55 22.08 -63.25
N THR A 358 -13.75 20.89 -63.76
CA THR A 358 -12.81 20.16 -64.62
C THR A 358 -13.11 20.35 -66.11
N VAL A 359 -14.22 21.06 -66.47
CA VAL A 359 -14.57 21.42 -67.83
C VAL A 359 -14.85 22.94 -67.87
N VAL A 360 -14.13 23.62 -68.69
CA VAL A 360 -14.15 25.12 -68.78
C VAL A 360 -14.25 25.54 -70.22
N ASP A 361 -15.06 26.60 -70.50
CA ASP A 361 -15.09 27.18 -71.83
C ASP A 361 -13.78 27.92 -72.17
N GLN A 362 -13.39 27.94 -73.40
CA GLN A 362 -12.25 28.75 -73.87
C GLN A 362 -12.47 30.21 -73.47
N LEU A 363 -11.47 30.90 -72.92
CA LEU A 363 -11.51 32.17 -72.23
C LEU A 363 -12.34 32.18 -70.93
N GLY A 364 -12.84 31.07 -70.51
CA GLY A 364 -13.41 30.87 -69.17
C GLY A 364 -12.36 30.77 -68.10
N SER A 365 -12.80 30.85 -66.84
CA SER A 365 -11.90 30.75 -65.68
C SER A 365 -12.27 29.62 -64.80
N VAL A 366 -11.26 28.96 -64.20
CA VAL A 366 -11.39 27.96 -63.15
C VAL A 366 -10.73 28.53 -61.93
N ASP A 367 -11.42 28.43 -60.80
CA ASP A 367 -10.81 28.73 -59.50
C ASP A 367 -10.15 27.48 -58.93
N VAL A 368 -8.97 27.69 -58.39
CA VAL A 368 -8.09 26.68 -57.85
C VAL A 368 -7.95 26.95 -56.35
N ALA A 369 -8.54 26.10 -55.52
CA ALA A 369 -8.37 26.13 -54.08
C ALA A 369 -7.28 25.13 -53.67
N ILE A 370 -6.29 25.61 -52.90
CA ILE A 370 -5.11 24.86 -52.53
C ILE A 370 -5.04 24.76 -51.03
N ARG A 371 -4.79 23.55 -50.53
CA ARG A 371 -4.46 23.26 -49.13
C ARG A 371 -3.09 22.62 -49.11
N ALA A 372 -2.30 22.98 -48.12
CA ALA A 372 -0.98 22.39 -47.90
C ALA A 372 -0.97 21.60 -46.58
N PHE A 373 -0.26 20.52 -46.58
CA PHE A 373 -0.14 19.64 -45.41
C PHE A 373 1.31 19.34 -45.15
N ASP A 374 1.65 19.19 -43.85
CA ASP A 374 2.97 18.71 -43.41
C ASP A 374 3.12 17.18 -43.57
N ALA A 375 4.23 16.62 -43.06
CA ALA A 375 4.52 15.20 -43.16
C ALA A 375 3.57 14.33 -42.31
N PHE A 376 2.84 14.91 -41.37
CA PHE A 376 1.90 14.26 -40.46
C PHE A 376 0.44 14.54 -40.83
N ASP A 377 0.19 15.06 -42.07
CA ASP A 377 -1.13 15.46 -42.57
C ASP A 377 -1.80 16.62 -41.81
N ASN A 378 -1.04 17.41 -41.06
CA ASN A 378 -1.57 18.63 -40.45
C ASN A 378 -1.67 19.72 -41.52
N GLU A 379 -2.81 20.40 -41.56
CA GLU A 379 -3.00 21.53 -42.47
C GLU A 379 -2.14 22.73 -42.07
N ILE A 380 -1.37 23.23 -43.01
CA ILE A 380 -0.47 24.37 -42.82
C ILE A 380 -0.82 25.52 -43.77
N PRO A 381 -0.50 26.77 -43.41
CA PRO A 381 -0.66 27.89 -44.33
C PRO A 381 0.09 27.64 -45.62
N VAL A 382 -0.59 27.84 -46.76
CA VAL A 382 0.02 27.72 -48.08
C VAL A 382 1.12 28.77 -48.23
N PRO A 383 2.39 28.37 -48.48
CA PRO A 383 3.49 29.34 -48.57
C PRO A 383 3.34 30.31 -49.72
N GLY A 384 3.78 31.55 -49.53
CA GLY A 384 3.76 32.56 -50.62
C GLY A 384 4.69 32.23 -51.80
N SER A 385 5.58 31.23 -51.65
CA SER A 385 6.44 30.72 -52.73
C SER A 385 5.77 29.70 -53.65
N ILE A 386 4.44 29.49 -53.49
CA ILE A 386 3.68 28.57 -54.32
C ILE A 386 3.66 29.06 -55.78
N GLN A 387 3.79 28.12 -56.71
CA GLN A 387 3.71 28.31 -58.12
C GLN A 387 2.49 27.56 -58.68
N VAL A 388 1.70 28.23 -59.47
CA VAL A 388 0.53 27.66 -60.16
C VAL A 388 0.65 27.95 -61.64
N ASP A 389 0.85 26.92 -62.41
CA ASP A 389 1.02 26.97 -63.86
C ASP A 389 -0.02 26.06 -64.54
N ALA A 390 -0.34 26.40 -65.81
CA ALA A 390 -1.16 25.52 -66.62
C ALA A 390 -0.44 25.26 -67.98
N THR A 391 -0.68 24.10 -68.54
CA THR A 391 -0.16 23.75 -69.88
C THR A 391 -0.98 24.56 -70.90
N GLY A 392 -0.31 24.95 -72.03
CA GLY A 392 -0.95 25.81 -73.01
C GLY A 392 -0.88 27.30 -72.62
N ARG A 393 -1.56 28.14 -73.40
CA ARG A 393 -1.67 29.57 -73.08
C ARG A 393 -2.76 29.76 -72.03
N ALA A 394 -2.35 30.14 -70.84
CA ALA A 394 -3.25 30.48 -69.76
C ALA A 394 -2.69 31.68 -68.98
N THR A 395 -3.56 32.39 -68.30
CA THR A 395 -3.18 33.47 -67.38
C THR A 395 -3.60 33.04 -65.95
N SER A 396 -2.68 33.09 -65.03
CA SER A 396 -2.95 32.83 -63.63
C SER A 396 -3.01 34.12 -62.82
N MET A 397 -4.03 34.30 -62.00
CA MET A 397 -4.18 35.43 -61.11
C MET A 397 -4.31 34.91 -59.66
N MET A 398 -3.38 35.30 -58.79
CA MET A 398 -3.41 34.98 -57.38
C MET A 398 -4.33 35.94 -56.64
N THR A 399 -5.35 35.43 -55.97
CA THR A 399 -6.16 36.18 -55.00
C THR A 399 -5.47 36.18 -53.63
N ASN A 400 -4.99 35.03 -53.19
CA ASN A 400 -4.05 34.80 -52.07
C ASN A 400 -3.31 33.49 -52.33
N SER A 401 -2.39 33.10 -51.45
CA SER A 401 -1.59 31.86 -51.63
C SER A 401 -2.45 30.59 -51.79
N SER A 402 -3.63 30.55 -51.17
CA SER A 402 -4.56 29.41 -51.19
C SER A 402 -5.60 29.44 -52.27
N PHE A 403 -5.77 30.60 -53.00
CA PHE A 403 -6.78 30.77 -54.03
C PHE A 403 -6.23 31.47 -55.29
N TRP A 404 -6.37 30.77 -56.39
CA TRP A 404 -5.94 31.24 -57.71
C TRP A 404 -7.07 31.12 -58.71
N THR A 405 -7.09 32.02 -59.68
CA THR A 405 -7.98 31.94 -60.82
C THR A 405 -7.15 31.77 -62.07
N ILE A 406 -7.42 30.73 -62.85
CA ILE A 406 -6.76 30.44 -64.12
C ILE A 406 -7.73 30.67 -65.22
N THR A 407 -7.36 31.57 -66.20
CA THR A 407 -8.12 31.80 -67.41
C THR A 407 -7.43 31.07 -68.54
N THR A 408 -8.15 30.20 -69.22
CA THR A 408 -7.65 29.33 -70.30
C THR A 408 -7.83 30.00 -71.66
N LEU A 409 -6.77 29.96 -72.48
CA LEU A 409 -6.77 30.57 -73.80
C LEU A 409 -6.79 29.55 -74.95
N ASP A 410 -6.23 28.38 -74.72
CA ASP A 410 -6.17 27.28 -75.71
C ASP A 410 -7.25 26.24 -75.39
N ASP A 411 -7.84 25.64 -76.43
CA ASP A 411 -8.79 24.53 -76.31
C ASP A 411 -8.10 23.18 -76.23
N GLY A 412 -8.81 22.18 -75.69
CA GLY A 412 -8.35 20.84 -75.50
C GLY A 412 -7.89 20.54 -74.04
N PRO A 413 -7.34 19.34 -73.77
CA PRO A 413 -6.91 18.95 -72.45
C PRO A 413 -5.71 19.78 -71.97
N GLN A 414 -5.82 20.32 -70.75
CA GLN A 414 -4.78 21.11 -70.11
C GLN A 414 -4.54 20.54 -68.69
N THR A 415 -3.30 20.68 -68.22
CA THR A 415 -2.91 20.25 -66.86
C THR A 415 -2.58 21.51 -66.08
N ILE A 416 -3.25 21.66 -64.92
CA ILE A 416 -2.90 22.65 -63.92
C ILE A 416 -1.91 22.00 -62.96
N THR A 417 -0.71 22.58 -62.87
CA THR A 417 0.35 22.13 -61.98
C THR A 417 0.53 23.12 -60.84
N VAL A 418 0.40 22.64 -59.61
CA VAL A 418 0.64 23.42 -58.38
C VAL A 418 1.90 22.90 -57.72
N ARG A 419 2.86 23.77 -57.38
CA ARG A 419 4.15 23.38 -56.81
C ARG A 419 4.59 24.28 -55.66
N VAL A 420 5.17 23.63 -54.62
CA VAL A 420 5.93 24.29 -53.57
C VAL A 420 7.27 23.55 -53.45
N GLY A 421 8.36 24.14 -53.92
CA GLY A 421 9.65 23.47 -53.97
C GLY A 421 9.61 22.21 -54.84
N SER A 422 9.88 21.04 -54.22
CA SER A 422 9.82 19.74 -54.88
C SER A 422 8.46 19.06 -54.82
N VAL A 423 7.53 19.55 -53.98
CA VAL A 423 6.18 18.98 -53.82
C VAL A 423 5.27 19.59 -54.88
N GLY A 424 4.59 18.76 -55.67
CA GLY A 424 3.67 19.18 -56.70
C GLY A 424 2.45 18.31 -56.79
N GLU A 425 1.35 18.90 -57.24
CA GLU A 425 0.07 18.25 -57.54
C GLU A 425 -0.40 18.69 -58.90
N GLU A 426 -0.94 17.78 -59.70
CA GLU A 426 -1.38 18.01 -61.05
C GLU A 426 -2.88 17.67 -61.19
N GLN A 427 -3.64 18.56 -61.82
CA GLN A 427 -5.08 18.37 -62.07
C GLN A 427 -5.36 18.58 -63.56
N GLU A 428 -6.06 17.66 -64.17
CA GLU A 428 -6.45 17.75 -65.56
C GLU A 428 -7.79 18.50 -65.73
N ILE A 429 -7.84 19.39 -66.68
CA ILE A 429 -9.06 20.07 -67.09
C ILE A 429 -9.26 19.93 -68.61
N GLU A 430 -10.48 19.89 -69.03
CA GLU A 430 -10.88 19.95 -70.46
C GLU A 430 -11.36 21.34 -70.78
N VAL A 431 -10.67 22.00 -71.69
CA VAL A 431 -11.12 23.30 -72.20
C VAL A 431 -11.89 23.10 -73.49
N VAL A 432 -13.16 23.41 -73.41
CA VAL A 432 -14.04 23.28 -74.59
C VAL A 432 -14.00 24.57 -75.42
N GLY A 433 -13.61 24.40 -76.65
CA GLY A 433 -13.57 25.49 -77.56
C GLY A 433 -14.93 26.22 -77.68
N ASN A 434 -14.91 27.53 -77.61
CA ASN A 434 -16.13 28.31 -77.66
C ASN A 434 -16.83 28.08 -79.02
N LEU A 435 -17.99 27.44 -79.01
CA LEU A 435 -18.83 27.23 -80.20
C LEU A 435 -19.15 28.52 -80.96
N ALA A 436 -18.98 29.67 -80.31
CA ALA A 436 -19.11 30.95 -80.98
C ALA A 436 -18.09 31.13 -82.11
N GLY A 437 -16.87 30.60 -82.02
CA GLY A 437 -15.86 30.60 -83.05
C GLY A 437 -16.21 29.70 -84.26
N PHE A 438 -17.06 28.72 -84.10
CA PHE A 438 -17.56 27.90 -85.18
C PHE A 438 -18.60 28.65 -86.05
N PHE A 439 -19.19 29.74 -85.53
CA PHE A 439 -20.19 30.55 -86.19
C PHE A 439 -19.64 31.92 -86.67
N GLU A 440 -18.35 32.19 -86.44
CA GLU A 440 -17.72 33.36 -87.05
C GLU A 440 -17.72 33.24 -88.57
N ALA A 441 -17.98 34.36 -89.23
CA ALA A 441 -18.04 34.42 -90.66
C ALA A 441 -16.73 33.97 -91.32
N GLY A 442 -16.73 32.74 -91.86
CA GLY A 442 -15.56 32.04 -92.42
C GLY A 442 -15.20 30.74 -91.80
N GLY A 443 -15.79 30.33 -90.63
CA GLY A 443 -15.59 29.05 -89.99
C GLY A 443 -16.37 27.92 -90.67
N THR A 444 -15.79 26.67 -90.63
CA THR A 444 -16.39 25.53 -91.34
C THR A 444 -17.80 25.18 -90.87
N LEU A 445 -18.13 25.41 -89.62
CA LEU A 445 -19.46 25.14 -89.04
C LEU A 445 -20.43 26.34 -89.29
N TYR A 446 -19.95 27.58 -89.59
CA TYR A 446 -20.79 28.68 -89.99
C TYR A 446 -21.59 28.32 -91.24
N TYR A 447 -20.91 27.70 -92.20
CA TYR A 447 -21.57 27.25 -93.41
C TYR A 447 -22.47 26.05 -93.23
N VAL A 448 -22.11 25.16 -92.33
CA VAL A 448 -22.92 23.95 -91.92
C VAL A 448 -24.14 24.41 -91.11
N GLY A 449 -23.95 25.30 -90.17
CA GLY A 449 -25.07 25.89 -89.36
C GLY A 449 -26.00 26.77 -90.18
N ALA A 450 -25.45 27.63 -91.03
CA ALA A 450 -26.26 28.45 -91.96
C ALA A 450 -27.00 27.57 -92.98
N GLY A 451 -26.37 26.47 -93.44
CA GLY A 451 -27.01 25.46 -94.28
C GLY A 451 -28.12 24.74 -93.58
N LEU A 452 -27.91 24.35 -92.34
CA LEU A 452 -28.89 23.62 -91.52
C LEU A 452 -30.06 24.55 -91.12
N LEU A 453 -29.78 25.77 -90.72
CA LEU A 453 -30.79 26.82 -90.47
C LEU A 453 -31.57 27.14 -91.74
N GLY A 454 -30.89 27.21 -92.90
CA GLY A 454 -31.55 27.38 -94.20
C GLY A 454 -32.46 26.18 -94.54
N LEU A 455 -32.02 24.95 -94.23
CA LEU A 455 -32.79 23.75 -94.45
C LEU A 455 -33.99 23.67 -93.51
N VAL A 456 -33.79 23.99 -92.19
CA VAL A 456 -34.88 24.10 -91.20
C VAL A 456 -35.85 25.23 -91.60
N GLY A 457 -35.36 26.37 -92.09
CA GLY A 457 -36.19 27.46 -92.59
C GLY A 457 -36.99 27.02 -93.81
N MET A 458 -36.37 26.25 -94.70
CA MET A 458 -37.07 25.72 -95.88
C MET A 458 -38.13 24.67 -95.48
N VAL A 459 -37.81 23.75 -94.49
CA VAL A 459 -38.78 22.80 -93.98
C VAL A 459 -39.94 23.54 -93.29
N LEU A 460 -39.66 24.53 -92.48
CA LEU A 460 -40.71 25.37 -91.86
C LEU A 460 -41.53 26.11 -92.85
N LEU A 461 -40.93 26.60 -93.94
CA LEU A 461 -41.64 27.29 -95.03
C LEU A 461 -42.55 26.30 -95.81
N VAL A 462 -42.02 25.05 -95.99
CA VAL A 462 -42.84 23.99 -96.62
C VAL A 462 -44.00 23.58 -95.71
N LEU A 463 -43.75 23.47 -94.41
CA LEU A 463 -44.80 23.19 -93.44
C LEU A 463 -45.82 24.35 -93.35
N LEU A 464 -45.35 25.60 -93.38
CA LEU A 464 -46.24 26.78 -93.41
C LEU A 464 -47.10 26.80 -94.66
N VAL A 465 -46.52 26.49 -95.83
CA VAL A 465 -47.27 26.36 -97.08
C VAL A 465 -48.24 25.17 -97.02
N MET A 466 -47.87 24.06 -96.40
CA MET A 466 -48.79 22.93 -96.15
C MET A 466 -49.91 23.32 -95.18
N PHE A 467 -49.60 24.09 -94.13
CA PHE A 467 -50.59 24.55 -93.16
C PHE A 467 -51.58 25.61 -93.80
N MET A 468 -51.11 26.45 -94.70
CA MET A 468 -51.99 27.39 -95.47
C MET A 468 -52.88 26.70 -96.53
N ARG A 469 -52.57 25.45 -96.87
CA ARG A 469 -53.30 24.68 -97.90
C ARG A 469 -54.34 23.72 -97.36
N GLY A 470 -54.39 23.45 -96.07
CA GLY A 470 -55.30 22.59 -95.41
C GLY A 470 -56.27 23.32 -94.49
N GLY A 471 -57.16 24.14 -95.09
CA GLY A 471 -58.36 24.57 -94.40
C GLY A 471 -59.53 23.71 -94.76
N ARG A 472 -60.21 23.22 -93.81
CA ARG A 472 -61.66 23.10 -93.73
C ARG A 472 -62.12 21.88 -92.90
N THR A 473 -62.89 22.29 -91.90
CA THR A 473 -64.20 21.83 -91.39
C THR A 473 -64.28 20.41 -90.91
N ASP A 474 -64.96 20.07 -89.91
CA ASP A 474 -66.17 20.44 -89.18
C ASP A 474 -66.12 19.74 -87.79
N GLU A 475 -66.58 20.47 -86.84
CA GLU A 475 -67.78 20.34 -86.01
C GLU A 475 -68.22 18.89 -85.65
N TRP A 476 -68.43 18.65 -84.44
CA TRP A 476 -69.54 18.12 -83.65
C TRP A 476 -69.02 17.47 -82.35
N ASP A 477 -69.39 18.05 -81.32
CA ASP A 477 -70.38 17.81 -80.25
C ASP A 477 -70.08 16.72 -79.31
N ASP A 478 -70.14 17.15 -78.13
CA ASP A 478 -70.92 16.73 -76.96
C ASP A 478 -70.52 15.51 -76.19
N ASP A 479 -70.57 15.82 -75.02
CA ASP A 479 -71.15 15.16 -73.80
C ASP A 479 -70.26 14.35 -72.92
N ASP A 480 -70.23 14.89 -71.76
CA ASP A 480 -70.63 14.41 -70.47
C ASP A 480 -69.69 13.51 -69.70
N GLU A 481 -69.54 14.02 -68.52
CA GLU A 481 -69.70 13.43 -67.19
C GLU A 481 -68.51 12.73 -66.53
N ASP A 482 -68.21 13.45 -65.52
CA ASP A 482 -68.12 12.99 -64.10
C ASP A 482 -66.89 12.23 -63.60
N ASP A 483 -66.51 12.79 -62.59
CA ASP A 483 -66.13 12.27 -61.29
C ASP A 483 -64.64 12.06 -60.95
N ASP A 484 -64.37 12.84 -59.97
CA ASP A 484 -63.72 12.56 -58.68
C ASP A 484 -62.20 12.50 -58.58
N ASP A 485 -61.86 13.45 -57.75
CA ASP A 485 -60.92 13.33 -56.62
C ASP A 485 -59.51 12.81 -56.89
N ASP A 486 -58.57 13.71 -56.90
CA ASP A 486 -57.61 13.79 -55.80
C ASP A 486 -56.65 14.96 -56.04
N LYS A 487 -56.79 15.86 -55.10
CA LYS A 487 -55.95 17.05 -55.01
C LYS A 487 -54.81 16.77 -54.05
N PRO A 488 -53.55 16.73 -54.42
CA PRO A 488 -52.48 16.76 -53.42
C PRO A 488 -52.26 18.18 -52.91
N SER A 489 -52.39 18.29 -51.59
CA SER A 489 -52.15 19.50 -50.84
C SER A 489 -50.67 19.89 -50.87
N GLY A 490 -50.47 21.19 -51.06
CA GLY A 490 -49.14 21.80 -51.01
C GLY A 490 -48.51 21.83 -49.61
N PRO A 491 -47.22 22.10 -49.55
CA PRO A 491 -46.49 22.06 -48.27
C PRO A 491 -46.80 23.28 -47.41
N THR A 492 -47.20 23.02 -46.21
CA THR A 492 -47.36 23.98 -45.12
C THR A 492 -45.98 24.46 -44.62
N GLY A 493 -45.93 25.73 -44.28
CA GLY A 493 -44.77 26.52 -43.90
C GLY A 493 -44.13 26.10 -42.54
N PRO A 494 -43.05 26.78 -42.13
CA PRO A 494 -42.15 26.35 -41.07
C PRO A 494 -42.76 26.41 -39.67
N ALA A 495 -42.38 25.43 -38.86
CA ALA A 495 -42.74 25.30 -37.47
C ALA A 495 -42.21 26.44 -36.57
N PRO A 496 -42.93 26.82 -35.53
CA PRO A 496 -42.47 27.86 -34.59
C PRO A 496 -41.27 27.38 -33.73
N GLY A 497 -40.40 28.34 -33.41
CA GLY A 497 -39.17 28.14 -32.64
C GLY A 497 -39.36 27.63 -31.22
N PRO A 498 -38.28 27.13 -30.59
CA PRO A 498 -38.36 26.53 -29.27
C PRO A 498 -38.62 27.57 -28.19
N THR A 499 -39.63 27.28 -27.37
CA THR A 499 -39.93 27.97 -26.11
C THR A 499 -38.86 27.61 -25.09
N GLY A 500 -38.54 28.57 -24.23
CA GLY A 500 -37.46 28.62 -23.26
C GLY A 500 -37.35 27.45 -22.25
N PRO A 501 -36.32 27.49 -21.39
CA PRO A 501 -35.85 26.34 -20.64
C PRO A 501 -36.85 25.85 -19.57
N ALA A 502 -36.94 24.54 -19.47
CA ALA A 502 -37.71 23.86 -18.46
C ALA A 502 -37.18 24.12 -17.03
N PRO A 503 -38.01 24.11 -15.98
CA PRO A 503 -37.58 24.25 -14.61
C PRO A 503 -36.69 23.03 -14.20
N GLY A 504 -35.65 23.30 -13.36
CA GLY A 504 -34.67 22.36 -12.89
C GLY A 504 -35.26 21.14 -12.18
N PRO A 505 -34.51 20.04 -12.12
CA PRO A 505 -34.98 18.80 -11.52
C PRO A 505 -35.18 18.99 -10.02
N THR A 506 -36.37 18.67 -9.55
CA THR A 506 -36.67 18.38 -8.15
C THR A 506 -35.86 17.19 -7.71
N GLY A 507 -35.33 17.25 -6.48
CA GLY A 507 -34.41 16.33 -5.86
C GLY A 507 -34.70 14.82 -6.02
N PRO A 508 -33.73 13.96 -5.68
CA PRO A 508 -33.77 12.55 -6.01
C PRO A 508 -34.97 11.85 -5.35
N ALA A 509 -35.63 11.01 -6.11
CA ALA A 509 -36.63 10.09 -5.64
C ALA A 509 -36.02 9.14 -4.60
N PRO A 510 -36.79 8.72 -3.57
CA PRO A 510 -36.32 7.69 -2.65
C PRO A 510 -35.98 6.42 -3.46
N GLY A 511 -34.79 5.89 -3.21
CA GLY A 511 -34.31 4.66 -3.85
C GLY A 511 -35.24 3.49 -3.58
N PRO A 512 -35.29 2.52 -4.48
CA PRO A 512 -36.05 1.29 -4.25
C PRO A 512 -35.54 0.61 -2.98
N SER A 513 -36.47 0.22 -2.10
CA SER A 513 -36.17 -0.65 -0.96
C SER A 513 -35.42 -1.87 -1.47
N GLY A 514 -34.22 -2.09 -0.93
CA GLY A 514 -33.40 -3.26 -1.24
C GLY A 514 -34.17 -4.55 -0.94
N PRO A 515 -33.76 -5.65 -1.56
CA PRO A 515 -34.31 -6.96 -1.24
C PRO A 515 -34.13 -7.26 0.25
N PRO A 516 -34.99 -8.10 0.87
CA PRO A 516 -34.84 -8.51 2.27
C PRO A 516 -33.44 -9.12 2.46
N PRO A 517 -32.82 -8.98 3.64
CA PRO A 517 -31.53 -9.57 3.90
C PRO A 517 -31.60 -11.07 3.62
N GLU A 518 -30.79 -11.52 2.71
CA GLU A 518 -30.49 -12.92 2.49
C GLU A 518 -29.95 -13.47 3.81
N GLU A 519 -30.54 -14.55 4.31
CA GLU A 519 -30.02 -15.23 5.50
C GLU A 519 -28.54 -15.49 5.26
N ALA A 520 -27.71 -14.98 6.19
CA ALA A 520 -26.28 -15.24 6.21
C ALA A 520 -26.08 -16.76 6.11
N PRO A 521 -25.20 -17.23 5.22
CA PRO A 521 -24.82 -18.65 5.21
C PRO A 521 -24.29 -19.01 6.61
N PRO A 522 -24.50 -20.24 7.09
CA PRO A 522 -23.97 -20.66 8.37
C PRO A 522 -22.47 -20.36 8.39
N ILE A 523 -22.02 -19.74 9.49
CA ILE A 523 -20.61 -19.57 9.78
C ILE A 523 -20.04 -20.98 9.76
N VAL A 524 -19.32 -21.33 8.71
CA VAL A 524 -18.37 -22.44 8.74
C VAL A 524 -17.32 -21.95 9.71
N GLU A 525 -17.24 -22.56 10.91
CA GLU A 525 -16.06 -22.44 11.76
C GLU A 525 -14.89 -22.81 10.85
N GLU A 526 -14.07 -21.84 10.46
CA GLU A 526 -12.75 -22.12 9.88
C GLU A 526 -12.03 -22.95 10.94
N GLU A 527 -11.77 -24.21 10.62
CA GLU A 527 -10.85 -25.02 11.38
C GLU A 527 -9.53 -24.22 11.52
N PRO A 528 -8.92 -24.15 12.71
CA PRO A 528 -7.66 -23.42 12.91
C PRO A 528 -6.67 -23.90 11.86
N ALA A 529 -6.01 -22.96 11.19
CA ALA A 529 -5.00 -23.26 10.19
C ALA A 529 -3.93 -24.15 10.86
N ILE A 530 -3.78 -25.37 10.35
CA ILE A 530 -2.78 -26.31 10.82
C ILE A 530 -1.41 -25.74 10.44
N GLU A 531 -0.55 -25.46 11.41
CA GLU A 531 0.83 -25.06 11.14
C GLU A 531 1.60 -26.27 10.60
N THR A 532 1.91 -26.25 9.31
CA THR A 532 2.67 -27.29 8.63
C THR A 532 4.09 -26.81 8.35
N SER A 533 5.08 -27.68 8.52
CA SER A 533 6.46 -27.45 8.06
C SER A 533 6.74 -28.30 6.82
N VAL A 534 7.58 -27.80 5.92
CA VAL A 534 7.96 -28.50 4.67
C VAL A 534 9.45 -28.78 4.69
N ASP A 535 9.84 -30.04 4.44
CA ASP A 535 11.25 -30.43 4.39
C ASP A 535 11.88 -30.20 2.99
N GLU A 536 13.19 -30.47 2.86
CA GLU A 536 13.95 -30.29 1.62
C GLU A 536 13.45 -31.15 0.45
N ASP A 537 12.76 -32.25 0.73
CA ASP A 537 12.19 -33.18 -0.25
C ASP A 537 10.75 -32.82 -0.62
N GLY A 538 10.19 -31.76 -0.02
CA GLY A 538 8.84 -31.27 -0.29
C GLY A 538 7.74 -32.04 0.46
N THR A 539 8.09 -32.80 1.50
CA THR A 539 7.14 -33.46 2.40
C THR A 539 6.62 -32.46 3.42
N GLU A 540 5.31 -32.37 3.58
CA GLU A 540 4.67 -31.54 4.58
C GLU A 540 4.52 -32.32 5.88
N TRP A 541 4.82 -31.69 7.00
CA TRP A 541 4.78 -32.25 8.34
C TRP A 541 3.88 -31.45 9.26
N TRP A 542 3.12 -32.13 10.10
CA TRP A 542 2.24 -31.53 11.09
C TRP A 542 2.26 -32.36 12.39
N GLU A 543 2.29 -31.68 13.53
CA GLU A 543 2.18 -32.29 14.86
C GLU A 543 0.81 -31.96 15.45
N ASP A 544 0.05 -32.96 15.86
CA ASP A 544 -1.24 -32.77 16.49
C ASP A 544 -1.10 -32.41 17.99
N ASP A 545 -2.23 -32.04 18.63
CA ASP A 545 -2.27 -31.65 20.04
C ASP A 545 -1.85 -32.77 21.01
N ASP A 546 -1.82 -34.02 20.57
CA ASP A 546 -1.38 -35.18 21.33
C ASP A 546 0.12 -35.50 21.12
N GLY A 547 0.81 -34.71 20.28
CA GLY A 547 2.25 -34.87 19.98
C GLY A 547 2.52 -35.96 18.94
N THR A 548 1.50 -36.34 18.13
CA THR A 548 1.66 -37.29 17.06
C THR A 548 2.04 -36.56 15.78
N TRP A 549 3.10 -37.05 15.12
CA TRP A 549 3.55 -36.46 13.85
C TRP A 549 2.82 -37.07 12.66
N TRP A 550 2.37 -36.19 11.77
CA TRP A 550 1.72 -36.55 10.51
C TRP A 550 2.54 -36.01 9.36
N TYR A 551 2.61 -36.74 8.26
CA TYR A 551 3.29 -36.29 7.06
C TYR A 551 2.45 -36.48 5.82
N ARG A 552 2.72 -35.67 4.80
CA ARG A 552 2.07 -35.72 3.50
C ARG A 552 3.10 -35.44 2.41
N MET A 553 3.27 -36.36 1.46
CA MET A 553 4.18 -36.17 0.32
C MET A 553 3.61 -35.17 -0.69
N ALA A 554 4.48 -34.49 -1.42
CA ALA A 554 4.09 -33.52 -2.44
C ALA A 554 3.14 -34.16 -3.47
N GLY A 555 1.88 -33.64 -3.52
CA GLY A 555 0.84 -34.11 -4.43
C GLY A 555 -0.12 -35.15 -3.86
N GLU A 556 0.00 -35.56 -2.62
CA GLU A 556 -0.99 -36.37 -1.90
C GLU A 556 -1.98 -35.47 -1.15
N GLU A 557 -3.24 -35.88 -1.05
CA GLU A 557 -4.29 -35.13 -0.36
C GLU A 557 -4.51 -35.62 1.09
N GLU A 558 -4.03 -36.83 1.44
CA GLU A 558 -4.26 -37.46 2.74
C GLU A 558 -3.00 -37.44 3.62
N TRP A 559 -3.17 -37.11 4.90
CA TRP A 559 -2.13 -37.17 5.91
C TRP A 559 -1.91 -38.60 6.40
N GLN A 560 -0.67 -38.98 6.61
CA GLN A 560 -0.27 -40.29 7.11
C GLN A 560 0.44 -40.13 8.48
N GLU A 561 0.06 -40.97 9.43
CA GLU A 561 0.68 -40.99 10.76
C GLU A 561 2.12 -41.49 10.65
N TYR A 562 3.05 -40.69 11.20
CA TYR A 562 4.44 -41.09 11.29
C TYR A 562 4.65 -41.94 12.57
N SER A 563 5.04 -43.22 12.42
CA SER A 563 5.45 -44.09 13.50
C SER A 563 6.89 -44.53 13.29
N GLU A 564 7.78 -44.27 14.27
CA GLU A 564 9.16 -44.76 14.27
C GLU A 564 9.25 -46.30 14.21
#